data_e72f12b1874a61444d1fcdabd49c8b8e
#
_entry.id   e72f12b1874a61444d1fcdabd49c8b8e
#
_cell.length_a   1.000
_cell.length_b   1.000
_cell.length_c   1.000
_cell.angle_alpha   90.00
_cell.angle_beta   90.00
_cell.angle_gamma   90.00
#
_symmetry.space_group_name_H-M   'P 1'
#
loop_
_entity.id
_entity.type
_entity.pdbx_description
1 polymer ?
#
loop_
_entity_poly.entity_id
_entity_poly.type
_entity_poly.pdbx_seq_one_letter_code
_entity_poly.pdbx_strand_id
1 'polypeptide(L)'
;MTLIVAQKHINLQKSIAVTCSVIALTLCGSGLPAKAAETRSGNSRQTFADCCRQKDSLSPEAKHTVEVLLEEARTSECDAADRTLSSLTELNLNFKEISDIKPLASLTNLTKLSLTNNQISDIKPLVSLTKLTVLALYDNEISDIKPLVSLTNLTGLGLGNNQINDIKPLESLTNLTSLFLWSNEINDIKPLQSLTKLTQLDLTYNQINDIKPLASLTNLTGLGLSNNKISDIKPLASLTNLTGLHLYNNKISDIKPLASLTNLTGLGLDNNKISDIKPLASLTNLTLLSLGGIQISDIKLLASLTNLTWLSLENNQISDIKLLASLIKLTGLKLDKNQINDIKPLEYLTNLTWLSLKNNQINDIKPLASLTKLTGLNLSGNLLGDIKPLESLTKLAKLWLDTNQINDIKPLQSLTNLTALGLYDNQISDIKPLASLTNLIELYLGGNPIAPETCPLKRESICNWERTNNWERRN
;
A
#
# COMPACT_ATOMS: atom_id res chain seq x y z
N MET A 1 15.38 -11.08 -3.00
CA MET A 1 15.40 -9.72 -3.56
C MET A 1 14.00 -9.16 -3.86
N THR A 2 12.97 -9.96 -3.88
CA THR A 2 11.58 -9.60 -4.24
C THR A 2 10.70 -9.12 -3.06
N LEU A 3 11.03 -9.45 -1.81
CA LEU A 3 10.24 -9.07 -0.62
C LEU A 3 10.49 -7.64 -0.09
N ILE A 4 11.59 -6.99 -0.48
CA ILE A 4 12.01 -5.69 0.09
C ILE A 4 11.41 -4.50 -0.69
N VAL A 5 11.02 -4.70 -1.95
CA VAL A 5 10.34 -3.68 -2.75
C VAL A 5 8.88 -3.51 -2.30
N ALA A 6 8.24 -4.57 -1.82
CA ALA A 6 6.86 -4.54 -1.31
C ALA A 6 6.71 -3.66 -0.05
N GLN A 7 7.72 -3.63 0.83
CA GLN A 7 7.66 -2.88 2.10
C GLN A 7 7.72 -1.35 1.92
N LYS A 8 8.40 -0.85 0.87
CA LYS A 8 8.47 0.60 0.57
C LYS A 8 7.16 1.18 0.01
N HIS A 9 6.39 0.36 -0.70
CA HIS A 9 5.10 0.78 -1.24
C HIS A 9 3.96 0.66 -0.22
N ILE A 10 4.09 -0.20 0.80
CA ILE A 10 3.11 -0.39 1.88
C ILE A 10 2.89 0.91 2.70
N ASN A 11 3.90 1.76 2.86
CA ASN A 11 3.77 3.01 3.63
C ASN A 11 3.05 4.12 2.84
N LEU A 12 3.16 4.16 1.52
CA LEU A 12 2.36 5.06 0.67
C LEU A 12 0.93 4.51 0.51
N GLN A 13 0.79 3.19 0.39
CA GLN A 13 -0.51 2.52 0.38
C GLN A 13 -1.27 2.66 1.70
N LYS A 14 -0.59 2.71 2.86
CA LYS A 14 -1.26 2.96 4.16
C LYS A 14 -1.87 4.35 4.26
N SER A 15 -1.33 5.35 3.57
CA SER A 15 -1.93 6.71 3.53
C SER A 15 -3.08 6.83 2.52
N ILE A 16 -3.11 5.97 1.49
CA ILE A 16 -4.14 5.97 0.42
C ILE A 16 -5.09 4.77 0.57
N ALA A 17 -4.63 3.64 1.16
CA ALA A 17 -5.43 2.45 1.44
C ALA A 17 -6.45 2.63 2.58
N VAL A 18 -6.47 3.77 3.28
CA VAL A 18 -7.56 4.10 4.24
C VAL A 18 -8.93 4.21 3.54
N THR A 19 -8.96 4.37 2.22
CA THR A 19 -10.22 4.36 1.44
C THR A 19 -10.54 3.02 0.76
N CYS A 20 -9.60 2.06 0.68
CA CYS A 20 -9.81 0.81 -0.05
C CYS A 20 -9.80 -0.47 0.81
N SER A 21 -9.53 -0.41 2.11
CA SER A 21 -9.36 -1.60 2.94
C SER A 21 -10.05 -1.49 4.30
N VAL A 22 -11.38 -1.31 4.30
CA VAL A 22 -12.18 -1.59 5.50
C VAL A 22 -13.37 -2.47 5.11
N ILE A 23 -13.10 -3.77 4.93
CA ILE A 23 -14.06 -4.78 5.37
C ILE A 23 -13.59 -5.18 6.77
N ALA A 24 -13.76 -4.26 7.73
CA ALA A 24 -13.62 -4.57 9.14
C ALA A 24 -14.85 -5.36 9.57
N LEU A 25 -14.63 -6.61 9.95
CA LEU A 25 -15.59 -7.44 10.67
C LEU A 25 -15.80 -6.82 12.07
N THR A 26 -16.84 -6.01 12.23
CA THR A 26 -17.38 -5.67 13.55
C THR A 26 -18.38 -6.74 13.98
N LEU A 27 -17.98 -7.47 15.00
CA LEU A 27 -18.86 -8.38 15.74
C LEU A 27 -19.84 -7.58 16.59
N CYS A 28 -21.15 -7.75 16.39
CA CYS A 28 -22.16 -7.50 17.40
C CYS A 28 -23.25 -8.55 17.32
N GLY A 29 -23.59 -9.10 18.48
CA GLY A 29 -24.22 -10.36 18.69
C GLY A 29 -25.74 -10.38 18.75
N SER A 30 -26.19 -11.59 19.02
CA SER A 30 -27.43 -12.07 19.64
C SER A 30 -28.68 -12.23 18.77
N GLY A 31 -29.22 -13.46 18.83
CA GLY A 31 -30.62 -13.74 18.54
C GLY A 31 -30.87 -15.12 17.89
N LEU A 32 -31.10 -16.13 18.69
CA LEU A 32 -31.66 -17.44 18.24
C LEU A 32 -33.12 -17.28 17.81
N PRO A 33 -33.57 -18.02 16.79
CA PRO A 33 -34.74 -18.86 17.02
C PRO A 33 -34.70 -20.28 16.40
N ALA A 34 -35.66 -21.03 16.85
CA ALA A 34 -35.90 -22.43 16.91
C ALA A 34 -36.06 -23.21 15.60
N LYS A 35 -35.93 -24.55 15.80
CA LYS A 35 -36.11 -25.73 14.95
C LYS A 35 -37.22 -25.70 13.89
N ALA A 36 -36.88 -26.25 12.72
CA ALA A 36 -37.78 -27.09 11.94
C ALA A 36 -37.00 -28.33 11.46
N ALA A 37 -37.58 -29.51 11.69
CA ALA A 37 -37.05 -30.78 11.24
C ALA A 37 -37.52 -31.03 9.80
N GLU A 38 -36.62 -31.34 8.88
CA GLU A 38 -36.95 -31.83 7.54
C GLU A 38 -36.31 -33.20 7.26
N THR A 39 -37.13 -34.03 6.66
CA THR A 39 -36.94 -35.43 6.35
C THR A 39 -35.92 -35.66 5.22
N ARG A 40 -35.04 -36.64 5.45
CA ARG A 40 -34.00 -37.12 4.52
C ARG A 40 -34.58 -37.81 3.30
N SER A 41 -34.17 -37.38 2.10
CA SER A 41 -34.19 -38.23 0.89
C SER A 41 -32.83 -38.16 0.19
N GLY A 42 -32.33 -39.29 -0.24
CA GLY A 42 -31.03 -39.72 -0.71
C GLY A 42 -30.25 -38.85 -1.65
N ASN A 43 -29.17 -38.43 -1.18
CA ASN A 43 -27.77 -38.30 -1.61
C ASN A 43 -27.06 -37.56 -0.46
N SER A 44 -26.55 -38.27 0.52
CA SER A 44 -25.97 -37.66 1.71
C SER A 44 -24.69 -36.95 1.31
N ARG A 45 -24.75 -35.62 1.13
CA ARG A 45 -23.54 -34.78 1.14
C ARG A 45 -22.79 -35.09 2.43
N GLN A 46 -21.53 -35.43 2.32
CA GLN A 46 -20.64 -35.66 3.45
C GLN A 46 -20.67 -34.43 4.36
N THR A 47 -21.06 -34.58 5.62
CA THR A 47 -21.11 -33.49 6.61
C THR A 47 -19.74 -33.25 7.21
N PHE A 48 -19.56 -32.13 7.92
CA PHE A 48 -18.33 -31.91 8.68
C PHE A 48 -18.14 -33.04 9.72
N ALA A 49 -19.23 -33.49 10.39
CA ALA A 49 -19.16 -34.59 11.33
C ALA A 49 -18.62 -35.87 10.69
N ASP A 50 -18.99 -36.17 9.44
CA ASP A 50 -18.49 -37.35 8.73
C ASP A 50 -16.96 -37.22 8.44
N CYS A 51 -16.49 -36.04 8.00
CA CYS A 51 -15.06 -35.76 7.86
C CYS A 51 -14.31 -35.89 9.19
N CYS A 52 -14.86 -35.31 10.24
CA CYS A 52 -14.29 -35.33 11.58
C CYS A 52 -14.11 -36.73 12.13
N ARG A 53 -15.14 -37.60 12.03
CA ARG A 53 -15.07 -39.00 12.49
C ARG A 53 -14.04 -39.84 11.73
N GLN A 54 -13.78 -39.47 10.48
CA GLN A 54 -12.82 -40.15 9.59
C GLN A 54 -11.45 -39.47 9.57
N LYS A 55 -11.18 -38.51 10.46
CA LYS A 55 -9.97 -37.63 10.41
C LYS A 55 -8.65 -38.40 10.36
N ASP A 56 -8.58 -39.59 10.99
CA ASP A 56 -7.35 -40.39 11.01
C ASP A 56 -7.09 -41.12 9.68
N SER A 57 -8.09 -41.18 8.77
CA SER A 57 -7.96 -41.73 7.42
C SER A 57 -7.78 -40.64 6.35
N LEU A 58 -7.86 -39.36 6.73
CA LEU A 58 -7.64 -38.23 5.82
C LEU A 58 -6.15 -38.04 5.54
N SER A 59 -5.85 -37.26 4.49
CA SER A 59 -4.49 -36.76 4.30
C SER A 59 -4.08 -35.88 5.49
N PRO A 60 -2.77 -35.73 5.77
CA PRO A 60 -2.30 -34.83 6.83
C PRO A 60 -2.86 -33.40 6.72
N GLU A 61 -2.97 -32.88 5.50
CA GLU A 61 -3.48 -31.55 5.20
C GLU A 61 -4.97 -31.40 5.51
N ALA A 62 -5.78 -32.39 5.10
CA ALA A 62 -7.21 -32.39 5.40
C ALA A 62 -7.48 -32.61 6.89
N LYS A 63 -6.67 -33.46 7.55
CA LYS A 63 -6.73 -33.68 9.00
C LYS A 63 -6.43 -32.38 9.75
N HIS A 64 -5.37 -31.64 9.35
CA HIS A 64 -5.05 -30.34 9.92
C HIS A 64 -6.25 -29.38 9.83
N THR A 65 -6.90 -29.29 8.65
CA THR A 65 -8.09 -28.44 8.48
C THR A 65 -9.24 -28.84 9.39
N VAL A 66 -9.44 -30.14 9.60
CA VAL A 66 -10.46 -30.65 10.58
C VAL A 66 -10.11 -30.19 12.00
N GLU A 67 -8.83 -30.27 12.39
CA GLU A 67 -8.38 -29.85 13.73
C GLU A 67 -8.58 -28.33 13.92
N VAL A 68 -8.23 -27.51 12.93
CA VAL A 68 -8.50 -26.06 12.96
C VAL A 68 -10.01 -25.78 13.09
N LEU A 69 -10.87 -26.50 12.37
CA LEU A 69 -12.32 -26.30 12.46
C LEU A 69 -12.89 -26.75 13.82
N LEU A 70 -12.33 -27.78 14.46
CA LEU A 70 -12.70 -28.17 15.83
C LEU A 70 -12.31 -27.07 16.85
N GLU A 71 -11.14 -26.42 16.68
CA GLU A 71 -10.75 -25.26 17.48
C GLU A 71 -11.74 -24.11 17.33
N GLU A 72 -12.11 -23.76 16.09
CA GLU A 72 -13.09 -22.71 15.81
C GLU A 72 -14.48 -23.03 16.39
N ALA A 73 -14.89 -24.32 16.37
CA ALA A 73 -16.12 -24.81 16.99
C ALA A 73 -16.02 -24.88 18.53
N ARG A 74 -14.81 -24.77 19.11
CA ARG A 74 -14.51 -24.90 20.53
C ARG A 74 -14.98 -26.20 21.16
N THR A 75 -14.88 -27.29 20.43
CA THR A 75 -15.27 -28.64 20.88
C THR A 75 -14.51 -29.71 20.09
N SER A 76 -14.17 -30.81 20.73
CA SER A 76 -13.61 -32.00 20.10
C SER A 76 -14.67 -32.99 19.57
N GLU A 77 -15.96 -32.82 19.96
CA GLU A 77 -17.05 -33.69 19.57
C GLU A 77 -17.57 -33.36 18.17
N CYS A 78 -17.44 -34.27 17.24
CA CYS A 78 -17.73 -34.07 15.82
C CYS A 78 -19.14 -33.57 15.53
N ASP A 79 -20.15 -34.12 16.22
CA ASP A 79 -21.56 -33.73 16.02
C ASP A 79 -21.87 -32.36 16.61
N ALA A 80 -21.21 -31.98 17.70
CA ALA A 80 -21.34 -30.65 18.31
C ALA A 80 -20.66 -29.63 17.42
N ALA A 81 -19.46 -29.92 16.91
CA ALA A 81 -18.74 -29.08 15.98
C ALA A 81 -19.52 -28.86 14.68
N ASP A 82 -20.08 -29.92 14.09
CA ASP A 82 -20.88 -29.81 12.87
C ASP A 82 -22.11 -28.90 13.07
N ARG A 83 -22.82 -29.02 14.18
CA ARG A 83 -23.95 -28.11 14.50
C ARG A 83 -23.50 -26.66 14.62
N THR A 84 -22.38 -26.42 15.30
CA THR A 84 -21.84 -25.07 15.46
C THR A 84 -21.39 -24.49 14.13
N LEU A 85 -20.53 -25.20 13.40
CA LEU A 85 -19.97 -24.74 12.12
C LEU A 85 -21.04 -24.57 11.04
N SER A 86 -22.00 -25.49 10.95
CA SER A 86 -23.10 -25.42 9.98
C SER A 86 -24.07 -24.28 10.26
N SER A 87 -24.09 -23.71 11.47
CA SER A 87 -24.87 -22.54 11.82
C SER A 87 -24.19 -21.22 11.50
N LEU A 88 -22.86 -21.21 11.22
CA LEU A 88 -22.10 -20.02 10.93
C LEU A 88 -22.50 -19.42 9.59
N THR A 89 -22.58 -18.10 9.56
CA THR A 89 -22.70 -17.29 8.34
C THR A 89 -21.39 -16.63 7.94
N GLU A 90 -20.44 -16.51 8.86
CA GLU A 90 -19.12 -15.93 8.65
C GLU A 90 -18.06 -16.83 9.30
N LEU A 91 -16.93 -17.04 8.60
CA LEU A 91 -15.83 -17.85 9.08
C LEU A 91 -14.50 -17.23 8.66
N ASN A 92 -13.59 -17.05 9.61
CA ASN A 92 -12.26 -16.50 9.38
C ASN A 92 -11.21 -17.57 9.77
N LEU A 93 -10.49 -18.05 8.75
CA LEU A 93 -9.42 -19.05 8.87
C LEU A 93 -8.09 -18.51 8.33
N ASN A 94 -7.81 -17.21 8.53
CA ASN A 94 -6.57 -16.59 8.10
C ASN A 94 -5.37 -17.08 8.92
N PHE A 95 -4.20 -17.25 8.28
CA PHE A 95 -2.94 -17.61 8.93
C PHE A 95 -3.01 -18.95 9.69
N LYS A 96 -3.70 -19.95 9.13
CA LYS A 96 -3.89 -21.26 9.73
C LYS A 96 -3.11 -22.38 9.04
N GLU A 97 -2.24 -22.07 8.08
CA GLU A 97 -1.42 -23.03 7.33
C GLU A 97 -2.24 -24.12 6.61
N ILE A 98 -3.49 -23.79 6.26
CA ILE A 98 -4.42 -24.69 5.58
C ILE A 98 -4.02 -24.85 4.11
N SER A 99 -4.00 -26.11 3.61
CA SER A 99 -3.79 -26.42 2.18
C SER A 99 -4.93 -27.23 1.57
N ASP A 100 -5.62 -28.12 2.31
CA ASP A 100 -6.79 -28.85 1.84
C ASP A 100 -8.07 -28.36 2.52
N ILE A 101 -8.97 -27.77 1.73
CA ILE A 101 -10.24 -27.19 2.21
C ILE A 101 -11.47 -28.08 2.01
N LYS A 102 -11.30 -29.39 1.68
CA LYS A 102 -12.41 -30.31 1.57
C LYS A 102 -13.34 -30.33 2.78
N PRO A 103 -12.84 -30.24 4.04
CA PRO A 103 -13.73 -30.22 5.22
C PRO A 103 -14.69 -29.01 5.26
N LEU A 104 -14.44 -27.93 4.49
CA LEU A 104 -15.32 -26.76 4.42
C LEU A 104 -16.54 -26.96 3.51
N ALA A 105 -16.55 -27.97 2.62
CA ALA A 105 -17.55 -28.13 1.57
C ALA A 105 -18.99 -28.25 2.06
N SER A 106 -19.20 -28.71 3.33
CA SER A 106 -20.52 -28.85 3.95
C SER A 106 -21.07 -27.57 4.56
N LEU A 107 -20.23 -26.51 4.75
CA LEU A 107 -20.61 -25.29 5.47
C LEU A 107 -21.39 -24.30 4.58
N THR A 108 -22.48 -24.78 3.97
CA THR A 108 -23.25 -24.10 2.92
C THR A 108 -24.04 -22.87 3.38
N ASN A 109 -24.07 -22.59 4.68
CA ASN A 109 -24.70 -21.38 5.22
C ASN A 109 -23.77 -20.14 5.24
N LEU A 110 -22.49 -20.34 4.94
CA LEU A 110 -21.54 -19.24 4.92
C LEU A 110 -21.90 -18.21 3.85
N THR A 111 -21.94 -16.96 4.28
CA THR A 111 -22.06 -15.75 3.43
C THR A 111 -20.75 -15.01 3.31
N LYS A 112 -19.84 -15.15 4.30
CA LYS A 112 -18.48 -14.59 4.27
C LYS A 112 -17.47 -15.65 4.70
N LEU A 113 -16.41 -15.79 3.91
CA LEU A 113 -15.31 -16.71 4.19
C LEU A 113 -13.99 -16.02 3.92
N SER A 114 -13.08 -16.06 4.90
CA SER A 114 -11.72 -15.59 4.75
C SER A 114 -10.73 -16.72 5.01
N LEU A 115 -9.85 -16.96 4.02
CA LEU A 115 -8.80 -17.97 3.99
C LEU A 115 -7.45 -17.35 3.61
N THR A 116 -7.25 -16.09 3.94
CA THR A 116 -6.04 -15.33 3.60
C THR A 116 -4.80 -15.90 4.29
N ASN A 117 -3.67 -15.87 3.59
CA ASN A 117 -2.37 -16.31 4.09
C ASN A 117 -2.41 -17.78 4.56
N ASN A 118 -2.67 -18.65 3.59
CA ASN A 118 -2.66 -20.09 3.73
C ASN A 118 -1.84 -20.71 2.57
N GLN A 119 -1.96 -22.02 2.32
CA GLN A 119 -1.22 -22.77 1.29
C GLN A 119 -2.18 -23.45 0.30
N ILE A 120 -3.35 -22.82 0.05
CA ILE A 120 -4.43 -23.39 -0.74
C ILE A 120 -4.12 -23.29 -2.23
N SER A 121 -4.19 -24.41 -2.93
CA SER A 121 -4.08 -24.48 -4.40
C SER A 121 -5.36 -24.98 -5.07
N ASP A 122 -6.12 -25.90 -4.43
CA ASP A 122 -7.39 -26.44 -4.96
C ASP A 122 -8.60 -25.85 -4.22
N ILE A 123 -9.41 -25.06 -4.95
CA ILE A 123 -10.62 -24.43 -4.43
C ILE A 123 -11.92 -25.09 -4.90
N LYS A 124 -11.85 -26.31 -5.48
CA LYS A 124 -13.05 -27.08 -5.87
C LYS A 124 -14.06 -27.26 -4.73
N PRO A 125 -13.65 -27.47 -3.46
CA PRO A 125 -14.61 -27.61 -2.36
C PRO A 125 -15.51 -26.39 -2.16
N LEU A 126 -15.14 -25.20 -2.65
CA LEU A 126 -15.96 -23.99 -2.51
C LEU A 126 -17.21 -23.97 -3.42
N VAL A 127 -17.29 -24.82 -4.45
CA VAL A 127 -18.42 -24.85 -5.41
C VAL A 127 -19.78 -24.96 -4.73
N SER A 128 -19.86 -25.64 -3.57
CA SER A 128 -21.09 -25.83 -2.81
C SER A 128 -21.51 -24.60 -1.98
N LEU A 129 -20.63 -23.64 -1.76
CA LEU A 129 -20.83 -22.48 -0.87
C LEU A 129 -21.54 -21.34 -1.61
N THR A 130 -22.64 -21.62 -2.29
CA THR A 130 -23.32 -20.68 -3.20
C THR A 130 -23.96 -19.47 -2.52
N LYS A 131 -24.05 -19.45 -1.19
CA LYS A 131 -24.55 -18.30 -0.42
C LYS A 131 -23.47 -17.22 -0.18
N LEU A 132 -22.20 -17.50 -0.53
CA LEU A 132 -21.12 -16.55 -0.32
C LEU A 132 -21.37 -15.24 -1.06
N THR A 133 -21.27 -14.15 -0.32
CA THR A 133 -21.28 -12.77 -0.82
C THR A 133 -19.89 -12.15 -0.76
N VAL A 134 -19.03 -12.58 0.18
CA VAL A 134 -17.64 -12.12 0.31
C VAL A 134 -16.73 -13.34 0.48
N LEU A 135 -15.68 -13.39 -0.34
CA LEU A 135 -14.67 -14.44 -0.30
C LEU A 135 -13.27 -13.81 -0.39
N ALA A 136 -12.45 -14.04 0.63
CA ALA A 136 -11.05 -13.60 0.65
C ALA A 136 -10.11 -14.81 0.62
N LEU A 137 -9.28 -14.87 -0.42
CA LEU A 137 -8.31 -15.91 -0.72
C LEU A 137 -6.92 -15.31 -1.02
N TYR A 138 -6.61 -14.13 -0.44
CA TYR A 138 -5.30 -13.48 -0.62
C TYR A 138 -4.16 -14.38 -0.11
N ASP A 139 -2.98 -14.23 -0.71
CA ASP A 139 -1.76 -14.88 -0.23
C ASP A 139 -1.94 -16.41 -0.13
N ASN A 140 -2.20 -17.06 -1.26
CA ASN A 140 -2.31 -18.50 -1.43
C ASN A 140 -1.56 -18.97 -2.69
N GLU A 141 -1.77 -20.24 -3.11
CA GLU A 141 -1.10 -20.86 -4.27
C GLU A 141 -2.09 -21.18 -5.41
N ILE A 142 -3.19 -20.42 -5.51
CA ILE A 142 -4.29 -20.70 -6.43
C ILE A 142 -3.91 -20.30 -7.85
N SER A 143 -4.11 -21.23 -8.81
CA SER A 143 -3.96 -20.99 -10.25
C SER A 143 -5.26 -21.20 -11.04
N ASP A 144 -6.09 -22.19 -10.65
CA ASP A 144 -7.38 -22.48 -11.31
C ASP A 144 -8.56 -21.95 -10.48
N ILE A 145 -9.27 -20.97 -11.05
CA ILE A 145 -10.45 -20.35 -10.43
C ILE A 145 -11.78 -20.76 -11.07
N LYS A 146 -11.79 -21.82 -11.92
CA LYS A 146 -13.04 -22.35 -12.49
C LYS A 146 -14.10 -22.69 -11.46
N PRO A 147 -13.76 -23.20 -10.25
CA PRO A 147 -14.76 -23.47 -9.22
C PRO A 147 -15.58 -22.26 -8.78
N LEU A 148 -15.10 -21.02 -9.00
CA LEU A 148 -15.83 -19.81 -8.60
C LEU A 148 -17.06 -19.49 -9.48
N VAL A 149 -17.20 -20.10 -10.67
CA VAL A 149 -18.31 -19.82 -11.62
C VAL A 149 -19.70 -19.98 -10.97
N SER A 150 -19.84 -20.90 -10.01
CA SER A 150 -21.09 -21.15 -9.28
C SER A 150 -21.43 -20.10 -8.20
N LEU A 151 -20.46 -19.27 -7.79
CA LEU A 151 -20.61 -18.35 -6.67
C LEU A 151 -21.16 -16.99 -7.12
N THR A 152 -22.27 -17.00 -7.87
CA THR A 152 -22.84 -15.80 -8.52
C THR A 152 -23.38 -14.74 -7.55
N ASN A 153 -23.51 -15.07 -6.25
CA ASN A 153 -23.91 -14.12 -5.21
C ASN A 153 -22.74 -13.23 -4.70
N LEU A 154 -21.51 -13.49 -5.14
CA LEU A 154 -20.34 -12.71 -4.69
C LEU A 154 -20.47 -11.24 -5.10
N THR A 155 -20.29 -10.37 -4.11
CA THR A 155 -20.16 -8.91 -4.25
C THR A 155 -18.73 -8.45 -3.98
N GLY A 156 -17.97 -9.20 -3.16
CA GLY A 156 -16.57 -8.95 -2.86
C GLY A 156 -15.72 -10.19 -3.06
N LEU A 157 -14.62 -10.08 -3.83
CA LEU A 157 -13.71 -11.19 -4.11
C LEU A 157 -12.26 -10.73 -4.04
N GLY A 158 -11.50 -11.35 -3.15
CA GLY A 158 -10.06 -11.11 -2.98
C GLY A 158 -9.26 -12.34 -3.40
N LEU A 159 -8.40 -12.17 -4.42
CA LEU A 159 -7.55 -13.20 -5.00
C LEU A 159 -6.09 -12.69 -5.19
N GLY A 160 -5.74 -11.58 -4.56
CA GLY A 160 -4.39 -11.01 -4.66
C GLY A 160 -3.32 -11.97 -4.12
N ASN A 161 -2.12 -11.86 -4.72
CA ASN A 161 -0.95 -12.70 -4.41
C ASN A 161 -1.24 -14.20 -4.51
N ASN A 162 -1.53 -14.62 -5.74
CA ASN A 162 -1.74 -16.01 -6.16
C ASN A 162 -0.99 -16.26 -7.50
N GLN A 163 -1.32 -17.34 -8.22
CA GLN A 163 -0.68 -17.75 -9.49
C GLN A 163 -1.67 -17.74 -10.67
N ILE A 164 -2.67 -16.84 -10.61
CA ILE A 164 -3.80 -16.81 -11.55
C ILE A 164 -3.37 -16.14 -12.85
N ASN A 165 -3.62 -16.81 -13.99
CA ASN A 165 -3.40 -16.26 -15.33
C ASN A 165 -4.69 -16.19 -16.17
N ASP A 166 -5.63 -17.12 -15.98
CA ASP A 166 -6.93 -17.15 -16.67
C ASP A 166 -8.05 -16.70 -15.73
N ILE A 167 -8.66 -15.56 -16.04
CA ILE A 167 -9.79 -14.99 -15.28
C ILE A 167 -11.13 -15.13 -16.01
N LYS A 168 -11.23 -15.95 -17.06
CA LYS A 168 -12.48 -16.22 -17.77
C LYS A 168 -13.63 -16.67 -16.85
N PRO A 169 -13.38 -17.47 -15.80
CA PRO A 169 -14.44 -17.86 -14.85
C PRO A 169 -15.13 -16.69 -14.14
N LEU A 170 -14.52 -15.50 -14.09
CA LEU A 170 -15.12 -14.33 -13.44
C LEU A 170 -16.23 -13.68 -14.26
N GLU A 171 -16.37 -13.97 -15.58
CA GLU A 171 -17.41 -13.39 -16.44
C GLU A 171 -18.84 -13.57 -15.90
N SER A 172 -19.08 -14.67 -15.16
CA SER A 172 -20.38 -14.99 -14.56
C SER A 172 -20.70 -14.23 -13.28
N LEU A 173 -19.69 -13.63 -12.63
CA LEU A 173 -19.81 -13.00 -11.31
C LEU A 173 -20.27 -11.53 -11.41
N THR A 174 -21.35 -11.28 -12.15
CA THR A 174 -21.83 -9.93 -12.47
C THR A 174 -22.35 -9.10 -11.29
N ASN A 175 -22.41 -9.69 -10.08
CA ASN A 175 -22.76 -8.97 -8.86
C ASN A 175 -21.56 -8.36 -8.14
N LEU A 176 -20.32 -8.61 -8.60
CA LEU A 176 -19.13 -8.06 -7.98
C LEU A 176 -19.13 -6.53 -8.00
N THR A 177 -18.90 -5.96 -6.83
CA THR A 177 -18.67 -4.53 -6.61
C THR A 177 -17.21 -4.24 -6.27
N SER A 178 -16.51 -5.22 -5.70
CA SER A 178 -15.08 -5.12 -5.35
C SER A 178 -14.34 -6.39 -5.78
N LEU A 179 -13.24 -6.20 -6.53
CA LEU A 179 -12.41 -7.30 -7.04
C LEU A 179 -10.93 -6.94 -6.90
N PHE A 180 -10.18 -7.78 -6.20
CA PHE A 180 -8.77 -7.59 -5.94
C PHE A 180 -7.97 -8.77 -6.49
N LEU A 181 -7.18 -8.51 -7.54
CA LEU A 181 -6.39 -9.48 -8.32
C LEU A 181 -4.90 -9.11 -8.38
N TRP A 182 -4.43 -8.26 -7.47
CA TRP A 182 -3.05 -7.79 -7.46
C TRP A 182 -2.05 -8.94 -7.27
N SER A 183 -0.83 -8.81 -7.83
CA SER A 183 0.24 -9.83 -7.76
C SER A 183 -0.24 -11.19 -8.25
N ASN A 184 -0.61 -11.27 -9.52
CA ASN A 184 -0.91 -12.49 -10.25
C ASN A 184 -0.18 -12.49 -11.62
N GLU A 185 -0.52 -13.41 -12.51
CA GLU A 185 0.09 -13.56 -13.83
C GLU A 185 -0.85 -13.14 -14.98
N ILE A 186 -1.83 -12.29 -14.69
CA ILE A 186 -2.92 -11.93 -15.59
C ILE A 186 -2.39 -11.02 -16.72
N ASN A 187 -2.72 -11.38 -17.97
CA ASN A 187 -2.41 -10.57 -19.16
C ASN A 187 -3.66 -10.19 -19.97
N ASP A 188 -4.71 -11.03 -19.98
CA ASP A 188 -5.99 -10.77 -20.63
C ASP A 188 -7.07 -10.46 -19.60
N ILE A 189 -7.64 -9.25 -19.70
CA ILE A 189 -8.70 -8.77 -18.81
C ILE A 189 -10.06 -8.62 -19.54
N LYS A 190 -10.20 -9.18 -20.75
CA LYS A 190 -11.47 -9.18 -21.49
C LYS A 190 -12.65 -9.72 -20.67
N PRO A 191 -12.48 -10.76 -19.81
CA PRO A 191 -13.54 -11.26 -18.95
C PRO A 191 -14.14 -10.22 -17.99
N LEU A 192 -13.41 -9.16 -17.65
CA LEU A 192 -13.92 -8.12 -16.73
C LEU A 192 -14.95 -7.20 -17.37
N GLN A 193 -15.08 -7.19 -18.69
CA GLN A 193 -15.98 -6.29 -19.43
C GLN A 193 -17.46 -6.40 -18.98
N SER A 194 -17.87 -7.59 -18.51
CA SER A 194 -19.23 -7.86 -18.03
C SER A 194 -19.50 -7.36 -16.61
N LEU A 195 -18.46 -7.05 -15.82
CA LEU A 195 -18.55 -6.74 -14.39
C LEU A 195 -18.88 -5.27 -14.14
N THR A 196 -19.93 -4.75 -14.77
CA THR A 196 -20.25 -3.33 -14.78
C THR A 196 -20.67 -2.73 -13.44
N LYS A 197 -20.90 -3.57 -12.40
CA LYS A 197 -21.20 -3.11 -11.04
C LYS A 197 -19.93 -2.80 -10.22
N LEU A 198 -18.72 -3.08 -10.74
CA LEU A 198 -17.48 -2.83 -10.03
C LEU A 198 -17.33 -1.34 -9.71
N THR A 199 -17.05 -1.08 -8.43
CA THR A 199 -16.65 0.23 -7.89
C THR A 199 -15.18 0.26 -7.50
N GLN A 200 -14.60 -0.90 -7.11
CA GLN A 200 -13.21 -1.06 -6.75
C GLN A 200 -12.58 -2.22 -7.52
N LEU A 201 -11.47 -1.95 -8.19
CA LEU A 201 -10.71 -2.94 -8.95
C LEU A 201 -9.22 -2.72 -8.75
N ASP A 202 -8.51 -3.75 -8.28
CA ASP A 202 -7.06 -3.73 -8.19
C ASP A 202 -6.44 -4.87 -9.01
N LEU A 203 -5.68 -4.47 -10.03
CA LEU A 203 -4.93 -5.32 -10.96
C LEU A 203 -3.42 -5.03 -10.89
N THR A 204 -2.96 -4.41 -9.82
CA THR A 204 -1.55 -4.04 -9.61
C THR A 204 -0.65 -5.29 -9.63
N TYR A 205 0.58 -5.17 -10.15
CA TYR A 205 1.54 -6.29 -10.27
C TYR A 205 0.99 -7.47 -11.08
N ASN A 206 0.67 -7.20 -12.36
CA ASN A 206 0.27 -8.21 -13.34
C ASN A 206 1.06 -8.00 -14.66
N GLN A 207 0.59 -8.60 -15.76
CA GLN A 207 1.26 -8.54 -17.07
C GLN A 207 0.42 -7.84 -18.13
N ILE A 208 -0.53 -6.98 -17.70
CA ILE A 208 -1.57 -6.37 -18.54
C ILE A 208 -0.95 -5.30 -19.45
N ASN A 209 -1.34 -5.31 -20.73
CA ASN A 209 -0.95 -4.30 -21.72
C ASN A 209 -2.15 -3.65 -22.41
N ASP A 210 -3.27 -4.37 -22.60
CA ASP A 210 -4.49 -3.84 -23.18
C ASP A 210 -5.58 -3.69 -22.11
N ILE A 211 -6.05 -2.45 -21.93
CA ILE A 211 -7.08 -2.09 -20.96
C ILE A 211 -8.40 -1.63 -21.59
N LYS A 212 -8.60 -1.91 -22.90
CA LYS A 212 -9.87 -1.61 -23.59
C LYS A 212 -11.09 -2.19 -22.88
N PRO A 213 -11.03 -3.41 -22.28
CA PRO A 213 -12.18 -3.97 -21.56
C PRO A 213 -12.66 -3.13 -20.38
N LEU A 214 -11.81 -2.27 -19.80
CA LEU A 214 -12.17 -1.42 -18.66
C LEU A 214 -13.11 -0.27 -19.04
N ALA A 215 -13.21 0.11 -20.30
CA ALA A 215 -14.01 1.25 -20.75
C ALA A 215 -15.51 1.14 -20.41
N SER A 216 -16.02 -0.08 -20.21
CA SER A 216 -17.42 -0.35 -19.81
C SER A 216 -17.66 -0.22 -18.29
N LEU A 217 -16.60 -0.18 -17.46
CA LEU A 217 -16.70 -0.21 -16.02
C LEU A 217 -16.87 1.20 -15.42
N THR A 218 -17.86 1.94 -15.91
CA THR A 218 -18.05 3.36 -15.60
C THR A 218 -18.44 3.65 -14.15
N ASN A 219 -18.76 2.63 -13.35
CA ASN A 219 -19.04 2.78 -11.92
C ASN A 219 -17.77 2.76 -11.04
N LEU A 220 -16.59 2.53 -11.62
CA LEU A 220 -15.34 2.50 -10.87
C LEU A 220 -15.05 3.85 -10.20
N THR A 221 -14.77 3.79 -8.90
CA THR A 221 -14.29 4.90 -8.08
C THR A 221 -12.82 4.73 -7.69
N GLY A 222 -12.35 3.49 -7.56
CA GLY A 222 -10.94 3.16 -7.31
C GLY A 222 -10.41 2.15 -8.32
N LEU A 223 -9.23 2.43 -8.91
CA LEU A 223 -8.59 1.58 -9.90
C LEU A 223 -7.07 1.52 -9.69
N GLY A 224 -6.57 0.31 -9.40
CA GLY A 224 -5.15 -0.02 -9.32
C GLY A 224 -4.69 -0.75 -10.59
N LEU A 225 -3.71 -0.19 -11.31
CA LEU A 225 -3.11 -0.74 -12.53
C LEU A 225 -1.58 -0.65 -12.51
N SER A 226 -1.00 -0.35 -11.37
CA SER A 226 0.46 -0.16 -11.23
C SER A 226 1.24 -1.45 -11.52
N ASN A 227 2.51 -1.31 -11.91
CA ASN A 227 3.39 -2.45 -12.20
C ASN A 227 2.79 -3.42 -13.24
N ASN A 228 2.44 -2.86 -14.41
CA ASN A 228 1.95 -3.59 -15.57
C ASN A 228 2.76 -3.19 -16.84
N LYS A 229 2.26 -3.50 -18.01
CA LYS A 229 2.92 -3.20 -19.31
C LYS A 229 2.12 -2.18 -20.14
N ILE A 230 1.26 -1.37 -19.50
CA ILE A 230 0.27 -0.49 -20.13
C ILE A 230 0.98 0.71 -20.78
N SER A 231 0.59 1.03 -22.03
CA SER A 231 1.06 2.21 -22.76
C SER A 231 -0.07 3.10 -23.24
N ASP A 232 -1.23 2.52 -23.62
CA ASP A 232 -2.42 3.27 -24.06
C ASP A 232 -3.47 3.29 -22.96
N ILE A 233 -3.81 4.50 -22.50
CA ILE A 233 -4.81 4.73 -21.45
C ILE A 233 -6.06 5.45 -21.95
N LYS A 234 -6.28 5.52 -23.29
CA LYS A 234 -7.50 6.07 -23.88
C LYS A 234 -8.79 5.47 -23.30
N PRO A 235 -8.85 4.14 -23.00
CA PRO A 235 -10.04 3.53 -22.42
C PRO A 235 -10.44 4.11 -21.05
N LEU A 236 -9.53 4.75 -20.31
CA LEU A 236 -9.84 5.34 -19.02
C LEU A 236 -10.66 6.63 -19.12
N ALA A 237 -10.70 7.29 -20.27
CA ALA A 237 -11.40 8.57 -20.43
C ALA A 237 -12.91 8.50 -20.12
N SER A 238 -13.52 7.31 -20.21
CA SER A 238 -14.94 7.07 -19.88
C SER A 238 -15.20 6.89 -18.38
N LEU A 239 -14.16 6.67 -17.56
CA LEU A 239 -14.29 6.32 -16.15
C LEU A 239 -14.36 7.56 -15.26
N THR A 240 -15.28 8.47 -15.55
CA THR A 240 -15.38 9.80 -14.93
C THR A 240 -15.74 9.78 -13.44
N ASN A 241 -16.17 8.64 -12.91
CA ASN A 241 -16.44 8.46 -11.47
C ASN A 241 -15.19 8.15 -10.63
N LEU A 242 -14.02 7.96 -11.28
CA LEU A 242 -12.78 7.66 -10.55
C LEU A 242 -12.39 8.80 -9.59
N THR A 243 -12.16 8.43 -8.35
CA THR A 243 -11.58 9.29 -7.31
C THR A 243 -10.13 8.91 -6.99
N GLY A 244 -9.75 7.64 -7.16
CA GLY A 244 -8.40 7.12 -7.01
C GLY A 244 -7.93 6.33 -8.22
N LEU A 245 -6.72 6.65 -8.74
CA LEU A 245 -6.13 5.99 -9.90
C LEU A 245 -4.61 5.80 -9.70
N HIS A 246 -4.15 4.55 -9.75
CA HIS A 246 -2.75 4.19 -9.61
C HIS A 246 -2.23 3.53 -10.89
N LEU A 247 -1.26 4.18 -11.55
CA LEU A 247 -0.68 3.79 -12.83
C LEU A 247 0.86 3.73 -12.81
N TYR A 248 1.51 3.79 -11.64
CA TYR A 248 2.96 3.82 -11.56
C TYR A 248 3.61 2.55 -12.11
N ASN A 249 4.88 2.66 -12.57
CA ASN A 249 5.63 1.56 -13.18
C ASN A 249 4.90 0.93 -14.39
N ASN A 250 4.57 1.75 -15.38
CA ASN A 250 4.02 1.33 -16.67
C ASN A 250 4.86 1.92 -17.83
N LYS A 251 4.30 1.95 -19.04
CA LYS A 251 4.96 2.48 -20.25
C LYS A 251 4.20 3.67 -20.84
N ILE A 252 3.41 4.38 -20.02
CA ILE A 252 2.50 5.44 -20.45
C ILE A 252 3.32 6.68 -20.86
N SER A 253 2.98 7.26 -22.02
CA SER A 253 3.59 8.50 -22.50
C SER A 253 2.57 9.60 -22.73
N ASP A 254 1.34 9.27 -23.18
CA ASP A 254 0.25 10.22 -23.39
C ASP A 254 -0.79 10.11 -22.27
N ILE A 255 -0.96 11.19 -21.51
CA ILE A 255 -1.94 11.29 -20.41
C ILE A 255 -3.13 12.21 -20.73
N LYS A 256 -3.32 12.62 -22.00
CA LYS A 256 -4.49 13.41 -22.42
C LYS A 256 -5.82 12.78 -21.98
N PRO A 257 -5.99 11.44 -22.01
CA PRO A 257 -7.24 10.82 -21.56
C PRO A 257 -7.61 11.09 -20.11
N LEU A 258 -6.64 11.46 -19.25
CA LEU A 258 -6.90 11.77 -17.84
C LEU A 258 -7.60 13.12 -17.64
N ALA A 259 -7.56 14.02 -18.62
CA ALA A 259 -8.15 15.37 -18.49
C ALA A 259 -9.67 15.36 -18.21
N SER A 260 -10.37 14.28 -18.59
CA SER A 260 -11.80 14.09 -18.32
C SER A 260 -12.12 13.61 -16.90
N LEU A 261 -11.11 13.10 -16.14
CA LEU A 261 -11.30 12.48 -14.85
C LEU A 261 -11.28 13.51 -13.71
N THR A 262 -12.12 14.53 -13.81
CA THR A 262 -12.11 15.70 -12.89
C THR A 262 -12.51 15.39 -11.47
N ASN A 263 -13.06 14.19 -11.19
CA ASN A 263 -13.38 13.73 -9.83
C ASN A 263 -12.18 13.12 -9.09
N LEU A 264 -11.00 12.97 -9.76
CA LEU A 264 -9.82 12.42 -9.12
C LEU A 264 -9.36 13.27 -7.93
N THR A 265 -9.18 12.60 -6.80
CA THR A 265 -8.57 13.13 -5.58
C THR A 265 -7.18 12.54 -5.33
N GLY A 266 -6.91 11.34 -5.84
CA GLY A 266 -5.61 10.67 -5.77
C GLY A 266 -5.16 10.16 -7.14
N LEU A 267 -3.90 10.49 -7.53
CA LEU A 267 -3.31 10.06 -8.80
C LEU A 267 -1.83 9.71 -8.63
N GLY A 268 -1.45 8.48 -9.02
CA GLY A 268 -0.06 8.02 -9.07
C GLY A 268 0.37 7.67 -10.50
N LEU A 269 1.42 8.32 -10.99
CA LEU A 269 1.94 8.17 -12.36
C LEU A 269 3.45 7.90 -12.40
N ASP A 270 4.08 7.62 -11.26
CA ASP A 270 5.53 7.45 -11.13
C ASP A 270 6.09 6.42 -12.11
N ASN A 271 7.35 6.63 -12.53
CA ASN A 271 8.09 5.69 -13.37
C ASN A 271 7.33 5.31 -14.65
N ASN A 272 6.83 6.31 -15.36
CA ASN A 272 6.27 6.20 -16.71
C ASN A 272 7.15 6.97 -17.72
N LYS A 273 6.73 7.05 -18.98
CA LYS A 273 7.44 7.76 -20.06
C LYS A 273 6.79 9.11 -20.38
N ILE A 274 6.17 9.74 -19.38
CA ILE A 274 5.39 10.98 -19.53
C ILE A 274 6.35 12.16 -19.66
N SER A 275 6.17 12.98 -20.69
CA SER A 275 6.92 14.23 -20.90
C SER A 275 6.05 15.48 -20.88
N ASP A 276 4.72 15.36 -21.12
CA ASP A 276 3.77 16.47 -21.08
C ASP A 276 2.72 16.23 -19.98
N ILE A 277 2.75 17.09 -18.94
CA ILE A 277 1.81 17.06 -17.82
C ILE A 277 0.65 18.05 -17.95
N LYS A 278 0.52 18.75 -19.09
CA LYS A 278 -0.57 19.72 -19.33
C LYS A 278 -1.97 19.17 -19.04
N PRO A 279 -2.28 17.91 -19.36
CA PRO A 279 -3.61 17.36 -19.06
C PRO A 279 -3.97 17.36 -17.57
N LEU A 280 -3.00 17.43 -16.66
CA LEU A 280 -3.27 17.46 -15.21
C LEU A 280 -3.88 18.78 -14.74
N ALA A 281 -3.78 19.87 -15.51
CA ALA A 281 -4.27 21.19 -15.10
C ALA A 281 -5.80 21.23 -14.84
N SER A 282 -6.57 20.30 -15.45
CA SER A 282 -8.02 20.19 -15.25
C SER A 282 -8.40 19.44 -13.94
N LEU A 283 -7.44 18.74 -13.31
CA LEU A 283 -7.69 17.85 -12.17
C LEU A 283 -7.60 18.62 -10.85
N THR A 284 -8.35 19.71 -10.71
CA THR A 284 -8.24 20.65 -9.56
C THR A 284 -8.72 20.06 -8.24
N ASN A 285 -9.39 18.90 -8.24
CA ASN A 285 -9.80 18.18 -7.04
C ASN A 285 -8.69 17.31 -6.42
N LEU A 286 -7.52 17.21 -7.08
CA LEU A 286 -6.42 16.39 -6.55
C LEU A 286 -5.94 16.90 -5.20
N THR A 287 -5.88 15.97 -4.25
CA THR A 287 -5.27 16.13 -2.93
C THR A 287 -3.95 15.38 -2.82
N LEU A 288 -3.80 14.29 -3.58
CA LEU A 288 -2.61 13.44 -3.61
C LEU A 288 -2.15 13.29 -5.07
N LEU A 289 -0.89 13.66 -5.35
CA LEU A 289 -0.28 13.51 -6.67
C LEU A 289 1.14 12.98 -6.57
N SER A 290 1.43 11.93 -7.32
CA SER A 290 2.78 11.37 -7.45
C SER A 290 3.21 11.29 -8.91
N LEU A 291 4.36 11.93 -9.22
CA LEU A 291 4.94 12.09 -10.54
C LEU A 291 6.46 11.80 -10.51
N GLY A 292 6.88 10.87 -9.66
CA GLY A 292 8.30 10.52 -9.54
C GLY A 292 8.83 9.80 -10.78
N GLY A 293 10.09 10.08 -11.18
CA GLY A 293 10.78 9.32 -12.22
C GLY A 293 10.20 9.44 -13.64
N ILE A 294 9.53 10.55 -13.97
CA ILE A 294 8.97 10.81 -15.31
C ILE A 294 9.78 11.83 -16.12
N GLN A 295 10.95 12.24 -15.62
CA GLN A 295 11.93 13.11 -16.30
C GLN A 295 11.41 14.52 -16.65
N ILE A 296 10.47 15.07 -15.88
CA ILE A 296 9.99 16.45 -16.07
C ILE A 296 10.94 17.49 -15.45
N SER A 297 10.97 18.67 -16.08
CA SER A 297 11.67 19.86 -15.57
C SER A 297 10.73 21.04 -15.34
N ASP A 298 9.66 21.17 -16.13
CA ASP A 298 8.66 22.25 -16.00
C ASP A 298 7.43 21.77 -15.21
N ILE A 299 7.24 22.40 -14.05
CA ILE A 299 6.13 22.11 -13.12
C ILE A 299 5.12 23.25 -13.00
N LYS A 300 5.16 24.23 -13.94
CA LYS A 300 4.31 25.44 -13.88
C LYS A 300 2.83 25.13 -13.71
N LEU A 301 2.37 24.07 -14.34
CA LEU A 301 0.95 23.68 -14.30
C LEU A 301 0.50 23.19 -12.93
N LEU A 302 1.40 22.72 -12.10
CA LEU A 302 1.04 22.25 -10.75
C LEU A 302 0.56 23.40 -9.86
N ALA A 303 0.88 24.65 -10.18
CA ALA A 303 0.41 25.82 -9.42
C ALA A 303 -1.13 25.96 -9.38
N SER A 304 -1.85 25.38 -10.35
CA SER A 304 -3.32 25.35 -10.37
C SER A 304 -3.93 24.32 -9.42
N LEU A 305 -3.15 23.33 -8.95
CA LEU A 305 -3.61 22.23 -8.12
C LEU A 305 -3.57 22.59 -6.62
N THR A 306 -4.22 23.68 -6.26
CA THR A 306 -4.15 24.30 -4.91
C THR A 306 -4.79 23.47 -3.80
N ASN A 307 -5.44 22.35 -4.12
CA ASN A 307 -5.99 21.41 -3.15
C ASN A 307 -5.00 20.32 -2.71
N LEU A 308 -3.82 20.26 -3.31
CA LEU A 308 -2.81 19.26 -2.94
C LEU A 308 -2.39 19.37 -1.49
N THR A 309 -2.44 18.23 -0.81
CA THR A 309 -1.94 18.01 0.55
C THR A 309 -0.67 17.15 0.55
N TRP A 310 -0.52 16.30 -0.48
CA TRP A 310 0.67 15.48 -0.71
C TRP A 310 1.11 15.58 -2.17
N LEU A 311 2.42 15.87 -2.37
CA LEU A 311 3.04 15.93 -3.69
C LEU A 311 4.39 15.22 -3.68
N SER A 312 4.56 14.24 -4.58
CA SER A 312 5.84 13.60 -4.86
C SER A 312 6.31 13.92 -6.27
N LEU A 313 7.51 14.46 -6.37
CA LEU A 313 8.20 14.82 -7.62
C LEU A 313 9.63 14.25 -7.63
N GLU A 314 9.89 13.19 -6.89
CA GLU A 314 11.22 12.60 -6.77
C GLU A 314 11.78 12.10 -8.13
N ASN A 315 13.12 12.06 -8.24
CA ASN A 315 13.80 11.50 -9.40
C ASN A 315 13.36 12.13 -10.75
N ASN A 316 13.38 13.46 -10.81
CA ASN A 316 13.08 14.27 -11.99
C ASN A 316 14.25 15.20 -12.31
N GLN A 317 14.06 16.18 -13.18
CA GLN A 317 15.06 17.16 -13.61
C GLN A 317 14.69 18.58 -13.18
N ILE A 318 14.03 18.72 -12.03
CA ILE A 318 13.46 19.98 -11.54
C ILE A 318 14.57 20.81 -10.88
N SER A 319 14.72 22.07 -11.32
CA SER A 319 15.60 23.05 -10.70
C SER A 319 14.84 24.27 -10.16
N ASP A 320 13.76 24.69 -10.82
CA ASP A 320 12.93 25.84 -10.40
C ASP A 320 11.63 25.34 -9.73
N ILE A 321 11.48 25.70 -8.43
CA ILE A 321 10.31 25.35 -7.61
C ILE A 321 9.49 26.56 -7.17
N LYS A 322 9.70 27.75 -7.81
CA LYS A 322 9.02 29.00 -7.41
C LYS A 322 7.50 28.84 -7.30
N LEU A 323 6.90 28.10 -8.20
CA LEU A 323 5.46 27.96 -8.27
C LEU A 323 4.86 27.02 -7.21
N LEU A 324 5.69 26.23 -6.52
CA LEU A 324 5.22 25.44 -5.37
C LEU A 324 4.79 26.34 -4.21
N ALA A 325 5.24 27.59 -4.14
CA ALA A 325 4.84 28.57 -3.12
C ALA A 325 3.30 28.78 -3.03
N SER A 326 2.57 28.50 -4.11
CA SER A 326 1.09 28.59 -4.14
C SER A 326 0.38 27.40 -3.47
N LEU A 327 1.07 26.28 -3.27
CA LEU A 327 0.49 25.03 -2.77
C LEU A 327 0.47 25.00 -1.23
N ILE A 328 -0.11 26.01 -0.61
CA ILE A 328 -0.07 26.25 0.85
C ILE A 328 -0.79 25.19 1.70
N LYS A 329 -1.58 24.29 1.08
CA LYS A 329 -2.25 23.18 1.77
C LYS A 329 -1.35 21.95 1.93
N LEU A 330 -0.15 21.94 1.33
CA LEU A 330 0.76 20.81 1.43
C LEU A 330 1.15 20.52 2.88
N THR A 331 0.98 19.26 3.25
CA THR A 331 1.45 18.67 4.52
C THR A 331 2.64 17.74 4.28
N GLY A 332 2.78 17.19 3.09
CA GLY A 332 3.90 16.36 2.67
C GLY A 332 4.40 16.73 1.28
N LEU A 333 5.74 16.85 1.14
CA LEU A 333 6.40 17.18 -0.12
C LEU A 333 7.67 16.35 -0.28
N LYS A 334 7.80 15.65 -1.42
CA LYS A 334 8.97 14.85 -1.77
C LYS A 334 9.58 15.36 -3.07
N LEU A 335 10.81 15.82 -2.99
CA LEU A 335 11.59 16.44 -4.10
C LEU A 335 12.96 15.78 -4.26
N ASP A 336 13.12 14.55 -3.81
CA ASP A 336 14.41 13.84 -3.82
C ASP A 336 14.96 13.66 -5.24
N LYS A 337 16.30 13.63 -5.38
CA LYS A 337 16.97 13.35 -6.65
C LYS A 337 16.50 14.29 -7.76
N ASN A 338 16.61 15.59 -7.53
CA ASN A 338 16.39 16.67 -8.49
C ASN A 338 17.65 17.56 -8.62
N GLN A 339 17.53 18.73 -9.21
CA GLN A 339 18.62 19.70 -9.43
C GLN A 339 18.37 21.01 -8.67
N ILE A 340 17.68 20.94 -7.52
CA ILE A 340 17.22 22.09 -6.76
C ILE A 340 18.40 22.66 -5.94
N ASN A 341 18.61 23.96 -6.05
CA ASN A 341 19.58 24.71 -5.25
C ASN A 341 18.93 25.86 -4.46
N ASP A 342 17.87 26.49 -4.97
CA ASP A 342 17.11 27.54 -4.30
C ASP A 342 15.78 26.97 -3.74
N ILE A 343 15.65 26.98 -2.42
CA ILE A 343 14.45 26.51 -1.70
C ILE A 343 13.66 27.65 -1.04
N LYS A 344 13.96 28.92 -1.41
CA LYS A 344 13.22 30.09 -0.88
C LYS A 344 11.70 29.95 -1.04
N PRO A 345 11.15 29.40 -2.14
CA PRO A 345 9.70 29.22 -2.29
C PRO A 345 9.04 28.35 -1.22
N LEU A 346 9.81 27.49 -0.54
CA LEU A 346 9.27 26.62 0.51
C LEU A 346 8.93 27.37 1.79
N GLU A 347 9.45 28.60 2.01
CA GLU A 347 9.17 29.39 3.23
C GLU A 347 7.67 29.66 3.45
N TYR A 348 6.85 29.59 2.38
CA TYR A 348 5.41 29.80 2.43
C TYR A 348 4.60 28.54 2.79
N LEU A 349 5.23 27.35 2.73
CA LEU A 349 4.55 26.07 2.93
C LEU A 349 4.49 25.68 4.42
N THR A 350 4.02 26.57 5.27
CA THR A 350 4.06 26.45 6.74
C THR A 350 3.17 25.33 7.31
N ASN A 351 2.42 24.63 6.47
CA ASN A 351 1.65 23.45 6.86
C ASN A 351 2.41 22.13 6.70
N LEU A 352 3.63 22.17 6.15
CA LEU A 352 4.43 20.95 5.98
C LEU A 352 4.74 20.29 7.33
N THR A 353 4.46 19.00 7.39
CA THR A 353 4.85 18.09 8.47
C THR A 353 5.94 17.12 8.05
N TRP A 354 6.02 16.85 6.75
CA TRP A 354 7.04 16.01 6.13
C TRP A 354 7.63 16.68 4.88
N LEU A 355 8.97 16.76 4.83
CA LEU A 355 9.70 17.31 3.68
C LEU A 355 10.92 16.44 3.37
N SER A 356 11.06 16.00 2.12
CA SER A 356 12.27 15.34 1.64
C SER A 356 12.85 16.07 0.44
N LEU A 357 14.12 16.43 0.56
CA LEU A 357 14.93 17.15 -0.42
C LEU A 357 16.27 16.43 -0.68
N LYS A 358 16.30 15.11 -0.43
CA LYS A 358 17.49 14.28 -0.54
C LYS A 358 18.09 14.32 -1.94
N ASN A 359 19.44 14.33 -2.03
CA ASN A 359 20.18 14.30 -3.31
C ASN A 359 19.78 15.46 -4.24
N ASN A 360 19.97 16.68 -3.77
CA ASN A 360 19.85 17.93 -4.52
C ASN A 360 21.17 18.72 -4.44
N GLN A 361 21.15 20.02 -4.72
CA GLN A 361 22.32 20.91 -4.74
C GLN A 361 22.16 22.06 -3.73
N ILE A 362 21.47 21.81 -2.61
CA ILE A 362 21.08 22.82 -1.62
C ILE A 362 22.28 23.12 -0.70
N ASN A 363 22.59 24.41 -0.53
CA ASN A 363 23.61 24.90 0.39
C ASN A 363 23.08 25.92 1.42
N ASP A 364 21.93 26.56 1.18
CA ASP A 364 21.26 27.48 2.11
C ASP A 364 19.87 26.95 2.49
N ILE A 365 19.64 26.73 3.80
CA ILE A 365 18.38 26.24 4.37
C ILE A 365 17.67 27.26 5.24
N LYS A 366 18.04 28.55 5.17
CA LYS A 366 17.33 29.62 5.89
C LYS A 366 15.82 29.61 5.68
N PRO A 367 15.30 29.34 4.47
CA PRO A 367 13.85 29.28 4.23
C PRO A 367 13.11 28.23 5.06
N LEU A 368 13.81 27.17 5.53
CA LEU A 368 13.18 26.12 6.34
C LEU A 368 12.84 26.57 7.76
N ALA A 369 13.44 27.67 8.26
CA ALA A 369 13.21 28.14 9.63
C ALA A 369 11.73 28.48 9.93
N SER A 370 10.94 28.79 8.89
CA SER A 370 9.49 29.06 9.02
C SER A 370 8.63 27.80 9.15
N LEU A 371 9.17 26.62 8.82
CA LEU A 371 8.42 25.37 8.72
C LEU A 371 8.30 24.64 10.08
N THR A 372 7.88 25.33 11.10
CA THR A 372 7.88 24.87 12.50
C THR A 372 6.92 23.71 12.82
N LYS A 373 6.14 23.27 11.83
CA LYS A 373 5.28 22.06 11.95
C LYS A 373 5.97 20.77 11.52
N LEU A 374 7.19 20.86 10.96
CA LEU A 374 7.92 19.68 10.49
C LEU A 374 8.17 18.69 11.63
N THR A 375 7.80 17.44 11.40
CA THR A 375 8.12 16.28 12.23
C THR A 375 9.13 15.35 11.56
N GLY A 376 9.26 15.40 10.24
CA GLY A 376 10.25 14.67 9.47
C GLY A 376 10.88 15.55 8.38
N LEU A 377 12.23 15.52 8.31
CA LEU A 377 13.00 16.28 7.34
C LEU A 377 14.17 15.43 6.83
N ASN A 378 14.27 15.32 5.50
CA ASN A 378 15.40 14.66 4.85
C ASN A 378 16.15 15.66 3.94
N LEU A 379 17.39 15.95 4.28
CA LEU A 379 18.32 16.81 3.54
C LEU A 379 19.61 16.06 3.15
N SER A 380 19.61 14.73 3.22
CA SER A 380 20.79 13.92 2.89
C SER A 380 21.27 14.15 1.44
N GLY A 381 22.57 14.11 1.21
CA GLY A 381 23.13 14.24 -0.14
C GLY A 381 23.00 15.65 -0.73
N ASN A 382 23.26 16.68 0.07
CA ASN A 382 23.28 18.07 -0.35
C ASN A 382 24.66 18.72 -0.09
N LEU A 383 24.76 20.05 -0.08
CA LEU A 383 26.00 20.81 0.07
C LEU A 383 26.00 21.66 1.37
N LEU A 384 25.35 21.16 2.42
CA LEU A 384 25.10 21.91 3.65
C LEU A 384 26.35 21.98 4.53
N GLY A 385 26.78 23.19 4.88
CA GLY A 385 27.77 23.45 5.94
C GLY A 385 27.11 24.05 7.19
N ASP A 386 26.25 25.05 7.01
CA ASP A 386 25.51 25.73 8.10
C ASP A 386 24.09 25.12 8.26
N ILE A 387 23.82 24.62 9.47
CA ILE A 387 22.51 24.07 9.85
C ILE A 387 21.83 24.86 10.96
N LYS A 388 22.29 26.10 11.23
CA LYS A 388 21.68 26.98 12.24
C LYS A 388 20.18 27.19 12.06
N PRO A 389 19.62 27.31 10.84
CA PRO A 389 18.17 27.46 10.64
C PRO A 389 17.32 26.32 11.19
N LEU A 390 17.91 25.14 11.46
CA LEU A 390 17.19 24.00 12.05
C LEU A 390 16.83 24.20 13.53
N GLU A 391 17.48 25.12 14.25
CA GLU A 391 17.23 25.39 15.69
C GLU A 391 15.74 25.65 15.99
N SER A 392 15.00 26.25 15.04
CA SER A 392 13.58 26.57 15.19
C SER A 392 12.64 25.37 15.03
N LEU A 393 13.12 24.27 14.46
CA LEU A 393 12.29 23.11 14.09
C LEU A 393 12.15 22.11 15.23
N THR A 394 11.75 22.58 16.41
CA THR A 394 11.74 21.80 17.66
C THR A 394 10.73 20.63 17.68
N LYS A 395 9.85 20.51 16.69
CA LYS A 395 8.92 19.39 16.54
C LYS A 395 9.50 18.20 15.76
N LEU A 396 10.73 18.33 15.22
CA LEU A 396 11.35 17.25 14.46
C LEU A 396 11.51 15.99 15.34
N ALA A 397 11.00 14.88 14.84
CA ALA A 397 11.18 13.54 15.38
C ALA A 397 12.19 12.74 14.52
N LYS A 398 12.27 13.02 13.22
CA LYS A 398 13.19 12.37 12.29
C LYS A 398 13.94 13.42 11.46
N LEU A 399 15.28 13.35 11.47
CA LEU A 399 16.15 14.25 10.72
C LEU A 399 17.28 13.48 10.04
N TRP A 400 17.40 13.62 8.72
CA TRP A 400 18.42 12.99 7.92
C TRP A 400 19.28 14.07 7.27
N LEU A 401 20.56 14.12 7.61
CA LEU A 401 21.58 15.08 7.15
C LEU A 401 22.82 14.37 6.57
N ASP A 402 22.70 13.09 6.26
CA ASP A 402 23.81 12.27 5.77
C ASP A 402 24.42 12.85 4.50
N THR A 403 25.72 12.64 4.28
CA THR A 403 26.43 13.04 3.07
C THR A 403 26.26 14.53 2.76
N ASN A 404 26.78 15.36 3.67
CA ASN A 404 26.85 16.83 3.56
C ASN A 404 28.27 17.32 3.96
N GLN A 405 28.43 18.61 4.25
CA GLN A 405 29.70 19.24 4.64
C GLN A 405 29.61 19.83 6.05
N ILE A 406 28.78 19.26 6.92
CA ILE A 406 28.47 19.78 8.26
C ILE A 406 29.62 19.49 9.19
N ASN A 407 30.09 20.52 9.90
CA ASN A 407 31.13 20.41 10.94
C ASN A 407 30.64 20.88 12.32
N ASP A 408 29.73 21.86 12.39
CA ASP A 408 29.14 22.33 13.66
C ASP A 408 27.69 21.83 13.78
N ILE A 409 27.45 21.03 14.84
CA ILE A 409 26.13 20.46 15.15
C ILE A 409 25.50 21.04 16.42
N LYS A 410 26.04 22.13 16.97
CA LYS A 410 25.43 22.85 18.10
C LYS A 410 23.95 23.19 17.86
N PRO A 411 23.52 23.58 16.65
CA PRO A 411 22.12 23.87 16.37
C PRO A 411 21.16 22.71 16.68
N LEU A 412 21.66 21.46 16.71
CA LEU A 412 20.82 20.30 17.01
C LEU A 412 20.43 20.16 18.48
N GLN A 413 21.10 20.87 19.40
CA GLN A 413 20.83 20.78 20.84
C GLN A 413 19.38 21.09 21.22
N SER A 414 18.72 21.97 20.46
CA SER A 414 17.31 22.37 20.68
C SER A 414 16.30 21.30 20.25
N LEU A 415 16.71 20.32 19.45
CA LEU A 415 15.81 19.34 18.79
C LEU A 415 15.55 18.12 19.69
N THR A 416 15.15 18.34 20.93
CA THR A 416 15.01 17.29 21.94
C THR A 416 13.93 16.25 21.66
N ASN A 417 13.06 16.48 20.68
CA ASN A 417 12.05 15.52 20.24
C ASN A 417 12.58 14.49 19.22
N LEU A 418 13.85 14.59 18.80
CA LEU A 418 14.41 13.65 17.84
C LEU A 418 14.47 12.24 18.39
N THR A 419 13.94 11.30 17.60
CA THR A 419 14.01 9.84 17.81
C THR A 419 14.96 9.15 16.83
N ALA A 420 15.16 9.74 15.63
CA ALA A 420 16.09 9.25 14.62
C ALA A 420 16.89 10.40 14.02
N LEU A 421 18.22 10.25 13.96
CA LEU A 421 19.13 11.26 13.43
C LEU A 421 20.22 10.60 12.57
N GLY A 422 20.27 11.01 11.28
CA GLY A 422 21.32 10.63 10.34
C GLY A 422 22.32 11.75 10.15
N LEU A 423 23.60 11.45 10.38
CA LEU A 423 24.74 12.36 10.22
C LEU A 423 25.93 11.69 9.50
N TYR A 424 25.70 10.57 8.82
CA TYR A 424 26.76 9.88 8.07
C TYR A 424 27.49 10.79 7.09
N ASP A 425 28.79 10.50 6.88
CA ASP A 425 29.59 11.12 5.84
C ASP A 425 29.49 12.66 5.88
N ASN A 426 29.88 13.26 7.02
CA ASN A 426 30.02 14.69 7.23
C ASN A 426 31.44 15.02 7.74
N GLN A 427 31.66 16.23 8.24
CA GLN A 427 32.95 16.73 8.75
C GLN A 427 32.91 16.97 10.28
N ILE A 428 32.07 16.23 11.00
CA ILE A 428 31.82 16.40 12.44
C ILE A 428 32.96 15.80 13.24
N SER A 429 33.56 16.57 14.15
CA SER A 429 34.58 16.10 15.08
C SER A 429 34.14 16.18 16.55
N ASP A 430 33.21 17.09 16.89
CA ASP A 430 32.68 17.23 18.26
C ASP A 430 31.18 16.85 18.27
N ILE A 431 30.86 15.76 18.99
CA ILE A 431 29.50 15.24 19.15
C ILE A 431 28.90 15.52 20.54
N LYS A 432 29.57 16.27 21.39
CA LYS A 432 29.02 16.67 22.71
C LYS A 432 27.65 17.33 22.63
N PRO A 433 27.33 18.15 21.58
CA PRO A 433 26.00 18.71 21.43
C PRO A 433 24.86 17.69 21.41
N LEU A 434 25.12 16.43 21.01
CA LEU A 434 24.10 15.39 20.95
C LEU A 434 23.70 14.83 22.32
N ALA A 435 24.44 15.14 23.39
CA ALA A 435 24.15 14.65 24.73
C ALA A 435 22.78 15.11 25.28
N SER A 436 22.22 16.21 24.74
CA SER A 436 20.88 16.71 25.08
C SER A 436 19.74 15.91 24.46
N LEU A 437 20.00 15.11 23.40
CA LEU A 437 19.00 14.41 22.60
C LEU A 437 18.65 13.05 23.21
N THR A 438 18.13 13.05 24.42
CA THR A 438 17.88 11.83 25.21
C THR A 438 16.77 10.94 24.68
N ASN A 439 15.96 11.41 23.76
CA ASN A 439 14.86 10.67 23.10
C ASN A 439 15.31 9.86 21.87
N LEU A 440 16.60 9.98 21.46
CA LEU A 440 17.11 9.23 20.31
C LEU A 440 17.03 7.72 20.54
N ILE A 441 16.55 7.03 19.51
CA ILE A 441 16.49 5.57 19.38
C ILE A 441 17.51 5.11 18.34
N GLU A 442 17.72 5.93 17.30
CA GLU A 442 18.65 5.68 16.20
C GLU A 442 19.53 6.90 15.96
N LEU A 443 20.87 6.71 15.99
CA LEU A 443 21.86 7.75 15.70
C LEU A 443 22.96 7.18 14.79
N TYR A 444 23.15 7.79 13.65
CA TYR A 444 24.08 7.36 12.61
C TYR A 444 25.22 8.37 12.46
N LEU A 445 26.48 7.98 12.76
CA LEU A 445 27.65 8.86 12.86
C LEU A 445 28.82 8.45 11.97
N GLY A 446 28.78 7.29 11.34
CA GLY A 446 29.89 6.77 10.53
C GLY A 446 30.37 7.73 9.44
N GLY A 447 31.67 7.66 9.10
CA GLY A 447 32.25 8.52 8.06
C GLY A 447 32.56 9.96 8.47
N ASN A 448 32.52 10.27 9.78
CA ASN A 448 32.93 11.55 10.36
C ASN A 448 34.32 11.44 11.02
N PRO A 449 35.10 12.53 11.14
CA PRO A 449 36.40 12.55 11.82
C PRO A 449 36.26 12.60 13.37
N ILE A 450 35.42 11.73 13.94
CA ILE A 450 35.18 11.65 15.38
C ILE A 450 36.21 10.73 16.02
N ALA A 451 36.95 11.24 17.03
CA ALA A 451 37.93 10.44 17.77
C ALA A 451 37.97 10.88 19.23
N PRO A 452 37.84 9.96 20.20
CA PRO A 452 37.46 8.55 20.02
C PRO A 452 35.97 8.38 19.62
N GLU A 453 35.65 7.25 19.00
CA GLU A 453 34.24 6.86 18.68
C GLU A 453 33.51 6.46 19.96
N THR A 454 33.15 7.45 20.77
CA THR A 454 32.40 7.24 22.02
C THR A 454 31.03 7.87 21.94
N CYS A 455 29.99 7.07 22.13
CA CYS A 455 28.62 7.55 22.06
C CYS A 455 28.34 8.59 23.16
N PRO A 456 27.81 9.79 22.82
CA PRO A 456 27.54 10.85 23.80
C PRO A 456 26.29 10.58 24.65
N LEU A 457 25.56 9.49 24.35
CA LEU A 457 24.31 9.11 25.00
C LEU A 457 24.51 7.91 25.95
N LYS A 458 23.64 7.79 26.95
CA LYS A 458 23.74 6.70 27.96
C LYS A 458 23.62 5.29 27.37
N ARG A 459 22.97 5.14 26.18
CA ARG A 459 22.82 3.87 25.45
C ARG A 459 23.81 3.84 24.29
N GLU A 460 24.94 3.17 24.43
CA GLU A 460 25.95 3.03 23.37
C GLU A 460 25.41 2.33 22.11
N SER A 461 24.48 1.40 22.27
CA SER A 461 23.92 0.58 21.18
C SER A 461 23.11 1.37 20.14
N ILE A 462 22.73 2.62 20.42
CA ILE A 462 22.01 3.46 19.45
C ILE A 462 22.95 4.23 18.50
N CYS A 463 24.24 4.35 18.85
CA CYS A 463 25.24 5.00 18.02
C CYS A 463 25.76 4.00 16.98
N ASN A 464 25.44 4.24 15.70
CA ASN A 464 25.92 3.43 14.59
C ASN A 464 27.12 4.13 13.94
N TRP A 465 28.28 3.48 13.99
CA TRP A 465 29.55 3.96 13.43
C TRP A 465 29.90 3.32 12.07
N GLU A 466 29.22 2.22 11.72
CA GLU A 466 29.50 1.51 10.50
C GLU A 466 28.94 2.25 9.27
N ARG A 467 29.76 2.40 8.22
CA ARG A 467 29.30 2.79 6.89
C ARG A 467 28.45 1.66 6.27
N THR A 468 27.21 1.50 6.68
CA THR A 468 26.35 0.50 6.07
C THR A 468 25.58 1.12 4.91
N ASN A 469 25.75 0.60 3.69
CA ASN A 469 24.93 0.89 2.51
C ASN A 469 23.44 0.50 2.70
N ASN A 470 23.02 0.15 3.94
CA ASN A 470 21.68 -0.36 4.27
C ASN A 470 20.64 0.71 4.59
N TRP A 471 21.01 1.99 4.63
CA TRP A 471 20.10 3.10 4.90
C TRP A 471 19.01 3.28 3.80
N GLU A 472 19.28 2.85 2.55
CA GLU A 472 18.28 2.86 1.48
C GLU A 472 17.09 1.90 1.72
N ARG A 473 17.22 0.95 2.63
CA ARG A 473 16.21 -0.08 2.92
C ARG A 473 15.24 0.29 4.04
N ARG A 474 15.45 1.42 4.75
CA ARG A 474 14.68 1.76 5.97
C ARG A 474 13.73 2.96 5.82
N ASN A 475 13.67 3.58 4.62
CA ASN A 475 12.78 4.72 4.33
C ASN A 475 11.74 4.40 3.27
#